data_93b120902667d32f0d993a223373a3ba
#
_entry.id   93b120902667d32f0d993a223373a3ba
#
_cell.length_a   1.000
_cell.length_b   1.000
_cell.length_c   1.000
_cell.angle_alpha   90.00
_cell.angle_beta   90.00
_cell.angle_gamma   90.00
#
_symmetry.space_group_name_H-M   'P 1'
#
loop_
_entity.id
_entity.type
_entity.pdbx_description
1 polymer ?
#
loop_
_entity_poly.entity_id
_entity_poly.type
_entity_poly.pdbx_seq_one_letter_code
_entity_poly.pdbx_strand_id
1 'polypeptide(L)'
;VGFDRLFSKCYSCESHANTVTVEGSLSPVGRVPFFKYTIEYSFYKDGSVKVKLNGDVREDCVWLPRLGFEFRTPYDNDRFIYFGRGDGECYSDMKYHAKVGFFESDADSEYVNYAVPQEHGNHIETKLLEMHNGLRFESDKGFEFNASHYSADGLMRAKHIDELKKEDATIVRIDYKASGIGSNSCGPDLIEKYRLSEKEIRDFVFYIS
;
A
#
# COMPACT_ATOMS: atom_id res chain seq x y z
N VAL A 1 2.35 -18.04 -6.96
CA VAL A 1 1.00 -17.59 -6.61
C VAL A 1 0.42 -16.70 -7.71
N GLY A 2 1.20 -15.86 -8.39
CA GLY A 2 0.77 -15.02 -9.53
C GLY A 2 0.29 -13.64 -9.12
N PHE A 3 0.81 -13.09 -8.04
CA PHE A 3 0.52 -11.71 -7.59
C PHE A 3 0.98 -10.64 -8.59
N ASP A 4 1.88 -10.99 -9.51
CA ASP A 4 2.36 -10.18 -10.62
C ASP A 4 1.33 -9.96 -11.74
N ARG A 5 0.22 -10.70 -11.73
CA ARG A 5 -0.80 -10.69 -12.79
C ARG A 5 -2.19 -10.77 -12.18
N LEU A 6 -2.50 -9.80 -11.33
CA LEU A 6 -3.79 -9.74 -10.66
C LEU A 6 -4.86 -9.14 -11.56
N PHE A 7 -6.03 -9.69 -11.40
CA PHE A 7 -7.25 -9.25 -12.03
C PHE A 7 -8.31 -8.98 -10.97
N SER A 8 -8.90 -7.80 -11.02
CA SER A 8 -10.01 -7.40 -10.15
C SER A 8 -11.34 -7.68 -10.85
N LYS A 9 -12.26 -8.32 -10.14
CA LYS A 9 -13.63 -8.54 -10.60
C LYS A 9 -14.61 -7.90 -9.63
N CYS A 10 -15.44 -6.98 -10.14
CA CYS A 10 -16.57 -6.43 -9.42
C CYS A 10 -17.79 -7.36 -9.60
N TYR A 11 -18.45 -7.71 -8.50
CA TYR A 11 -19.69 -8.51 -8.48
C TYR A 11 -20.92 -7.64 -8.33
N SER A 12 -20.84 -6.64 -7.45
CA SER A 12 -21.89 -5.65 -7.25
C SER A 12 -21.30 -4.27 -6.98
N CYS A 13 -22.04 -3.25 -7.35
CA CYS A 13 -21.76 -1.86 -7.01
C CYS A 13 -23.11 -1.18 -6.74
N GLU A 14 -23.36 -0.89 -5.47
CA GLU A 14 -24.63 -0.35 -5.01
C GLU A 14 -24.43 1.00 -4.36
N SER A 15 -25.37 1.94 -4.58
CA SER A 15 -25.34 3.24 -3.93
C SER A 15 -26.56 3.42 -3.03
N HIS A 16 -26.35 3.87 -1.81
CA HIS A 16 -27.38 4.22 -0.87
C HIS A 16 -27.02 5.50 -0.12
N ALA A 17 -27.88 6.52 -0.24
CA ALA A 17 -27.63 7.85 0.31
C ALA A 17 -26.24 8.39 -0.12
N ASN A 18 -25.33 8.61 0.81
CA ASN A 18 -23.98 9.10 0.57
C ASN A 18 -22.91 7.99 0.55
N THR A 19 -23.32 6.73 0.45
CA THR A 19 -22.38 5.58 0.48
C THR A 19 -22.49 4.78 -0.82
N VAL A 20 -21.34 4.38 -1.36
CA VAL A 20 -21.20 3.40 -2.44
C VAL A 20 -20.52 2.17 -1.88
N THR A 21 -21.15 1.02 -2.04
CA THR A 21 -20.62 -0.28 -1.62
C THR A 21 -20.25 -1.10 -2.85
N VAL A 22 -19.02 -1.59 -2.88
CA VAL A 22 -18.48 -2.42 -3.95
C VAL A 22 -18.10 -3.79 -3.38
N GLU A 23 -18.64 -4.85 -3.97
CA GLU A 23 -18.20 -6.22 -3.69
C GLU A 23 -17.39 -6.76 -4.83
N GLY A 24 -16.27 -7.37 -4.52
CA GLY A 24 -15.36 -7.85 -5.55
C GLY A 24 -14.38 -8.91 -5.09
N SER A 25 -13.49 -9.27 -5.98
CA SER A 25 -12.40 -10.19 -5.68
C SER A 25 -11.15 -9.88 -6.48
N LEU A 26 -10.02 -10.32 -5.96
CA LEU A 26 -8.74 -10.36 -6.66
C LEU A 26 -8.36 -11.81 -6.95
N SER A 27 -7.92 -12.06 -8.17
CA SER A 27 -7.39 -13.36 -8.58
C SER A 27 -6.24 -13.21 -9.57
N PRO A 28 -5.27 -14.13 -9.57
CA PRO A 28 -4.36 -14.27 -10.69
C PRO A 28 -5.13 -14.70 -11.94
N VAL A 29 -4.66 -14.29 -13.11
CA VAL A 29 -5.29 -14.68 -14.38
C VAL A 29 -5.41 -16.21 -14.49
N GLY A 30 -6.63 -16.69 -14.78
CA GLY A 30 -6.92 -18.12 -14.92
C GLY A 30 -6.91 -18.92 -13.61
N ARG A 31 -6.98 -18.26 -12.46
CA ARG A 31 -7.02 -18.90 -11.14
C ARG A 31 -8.26 -18.50 -10.33
N VAL A 32 -8.56 -19.29 -9.31
CA VAL A 32 -9.62 -18.97 -8.34
C VAL A 32 -9.22 -17.74 -7.53
N PRO A 33 -10.15 -16.84 -7.22
CA PRO A 33 -9.89 -15.69 -6.36
C PRO A 33 -9.25 -16.09 -5.03
N PHE A 34 -8.21 -15.36 -4.64
CA PHE A 34 -7.56 -15.55 -3.35
C PHE A 34 -8.03 -14.55 -2.29
N PHE A 35 -8.60 -13.41 -2.73
CA PHE A 35 -9.12 -12.37 -1.85
C PHE A 35 -10.50 -11.93 -2.35
N LYS A 36 -11.48 -11.98 -1.46
CA LYS A 36 -12.82 -11.42 -1.67
C LYS A 36 -12.97 -10.23 -0.74
N TYR A 37 -13.58 -9.15 -1.24
CA TYR A 37 -13.66 -7.92 -0.48
C TYR A 37 -15.00 -7.20 -0.64
N THR A 38 -15.31 -6.40 0.38
CA THR A 38 -16.31 -5.35 0.35
C THR A 38 -15.63 -4.02 0.67
N ILE A 39 -15.81 -3.03 -0.19
CA ILE A 39 -15.32 -1.67 0.02
C ILE A 39 -16.52 -0.74 0.12
N GLU A 40 -16.58 0.05 1.19
CA GLU A 40 -17.57 1.10 1.39
C GLU A 40 -16.90 2.47 1.22
N TYR A 41 -17.40 3.29 0.30
CA TYR A 41 -17.01 4.69 0.11
C TYR A 41 -18.14 5.58 0.65
N SER A 42 -17.91 6.31 1.74
CA SER A 42 -18.88 7.27 2.28
C SER A 42 -18.42 8.68 1.99
N PHE A 43 -19.24 9.45 1.29
CA PHE A 43 -18.96 10.82 0.83
C PHE A 43 -19.56 11.84 1.79
N TYR A 44 -18.77 12.82 2.22
CA TYR A 44 -19.19 13.86 3.14
C TYR A 44 -19.36 15.20 2.44
N LYS A 45 -20.09 16.12 3.08
CA LYS A 45 -20.41 17.45 2.51
C LYS A 45 -19.19 18.36 2.37
N ASP A 46 -18.16 18.13 3.14
CA ASP A 46 -16.87 18.84 3.09
C ASP A 46 -15.94 18.35 1.96
N GLY A 47 -16.39 17.38 1.18
CA GLY A 47 -15.63 16.77 0.09
C GLY A 47 -14.79 15.56 0.51
N SER A 48 -14.71 15.27 1.81
CA SER A 48 -13.95 14.09 2.29
C SER A 48 -14.66 12.78 1.95
N VAL A 49 -13.87 11.72 1.82
CA VAL A 49 -14.34 10.37 1.55
C VAL A 49 -13.77 9.42 2.58
N LYS A 50 -14.64 8.73 3.31
CA LYS A 50 -14.25 7.60 4.14
C LYS A 50 -14.20 6.34 3.30
N VAL A 51 -13.09 5.64 3.33
CA VAL A 51 -12.90 4.34 2.69
C VAL A 51 -12.81 3.28 3.78
N LYS A 52 -13.65 2.24 3.68
CA LYS A 52 -13.63 1.10 4.59
C LYS A 52 -13.52 -0.18 3.78
N LEU A 53 -12.49 -0.97 4.05
CA LEU A 53 -12.25 -2.28 3.44
C LEU A 53 -12.46 -3.40 4.47
N ASN A 54 -13.28 -4.37 4.10
CA ASN A 54 -13.34 -5.69 4.70
C ASN A 54 -13.03 -6.74 3.64
N GLY A 55 -12.41 -7.85 4.02
CA GLY A 55 -12.15 -8.91 3.07
C GLY A 55 -11.67 -10.20 3.70
N ASP A 56 -11.75 -11.26 2.90
CA ASP A 56 -11.37 -12.62 3.29
C ASP A 56 -10.33 -13.17 2.33
N VAL A 57 -9.20 -13.58 2.89
CA VAL A 57 -8.11 -14.25 2.18
C VAL A 57 -8.36 -15.75 2.24
N ARG A 58 -8.33 -16.42 1.09
CA ARG A 58 -8.53 -17.86 1.01
C ARG A 58 -7.51 -18.63 1.87
N GLU A 59 -7.96 -19.69 2.56
CA GLU A 59 -7.17 -20.44 3.53
C GLU A 59 -5.85 -21.00 2.98
N ASP A 60 -5.87 -21.48 1.73
CA ASP A 60 -4.68 -22.04 1.08
C ASP A 60 -3.75 -20.99 0.45
N CYS A 61 -4.08 -19.70 0.57
CA CYS A 61 -3.17 -18.62 0.21
C CYS A 61 -2.02 -18.55 1.22
N VAL A 62 -0.79 -18.52 0.75
CA VAL A 62 0.41 -18.57 1.62
C VAL A 62 0.44 -17.36 2.55
N TRP A 63 0.77 -16.21 2.03
CA TRP A 63 0.78 -14.90 2.70
C TRP A 63 0.81 -13.82 1.62
N LEU A 64 0.40 -12.61 1.95
CA LEU A 64 0.36 -11.51 1.00
C LEU A 64 1.62 -10.64 1.14
N PRO A 65 2.22 -10.20 0.03
CA PRO A 65 3.32 -9.22 0.08
C PRO A 65 2.86 -7.91 0.70
N ARG A 66 1.68 -7.44 0.28
CA ARG A 66 0.99 -6.26 0.82
C ARG A 66 -0.50 -6.32 0.50
N LEU A 67 -1.28 -5.52 1.20
CA LEU A 67 -2.70 -5.34 0.92
C LEU A 67 -3.10 -3.89 1.19
N GLY A 68 -3.61 -3.20 0.17
CA GLY A 68 -4.03 -1.82 0.27
C GLY A 68 -4.56 -1.26 -1.04
N PHE A 69 -4.45 0.05 -1.16
CA PHE A 69 -4.90 0.83 -2.31
C PHE A 69 -3.72 1.55 -2.95
N GLU A 70 -3.69 1.60 -4.27
CA GLU A 70 -2.73 2.40 -5.02
C GLU A 70 -3.45 3.58 -5.67
N PHE A 71 -2.91 4.77 -5.48
CA PHE A 71 -3.35 6.02 -6.09
C PHE A 71 -2.26 6.54 -7.01
N ARG A 72 -2.66 7.10 -8.14
CA ARG A 72 -1.75 7.78 -9.06
C ARG A 72 -2.08 9.27 -9.06
N THR A 73 -1.14 10.08 -8.65
CA THR A 73 -1.26 11.54 -8.64
C THR A 73 -0.35 12.15 -9.72
N PRO A 74 -0.52 13.42 -10.10
CA PRO A 74 0.42 14.09 -10.99
C PRO A 74 1.88 13.91 -10.54
N TYR A 75 2.80 13.80 -11.49
CA TYR A 75 4.22 13.55 -11.24
C TYR A 75 4.84 14.54 -10.25
N ASP A 76 4.49 15.83 -10.40
CA ASP A 76 4.98 16.94 -9.58
C ASP A 76 4.33 17.05 -8.19
N ASN A 77 3.34 16.19 -7.90
CA ASN A 77 2.77 16.05 -6.56
C ASN A 77 3.52 14.98 -5.76
N ASP A 78 4.82 15.14 -5.64
CA ASP A 78 5.77 14.17 -5.11
C ASP A 78 6.25 14.45 -3.68
N ARG A 79 6.09 15.71 -3.20
CA ARG A 79 6.44 16.10 -1.82
C ARG A 79 5.28 15.87 -0.87
N PHE A 80 5.60 15.47 0.35
CA PHE A 80 4.60 15.15 1.37
C PHE A 80 5.13 15.37 2.78
N ILE A 81 4.19 15.54 3.70
CA ILE A 81 4.43 15.45 5.15
C ILE A 81 3.65 14.27 5.71
N TYR A 82 4.15 13.63 6.75
CA TYR A 82 3.44 12.54 7.40
C TYR A 82 3.68 12.51 8.91
N PHE A 83 2.71 11.96 9.63
CA PHE A 83 2.85 11.58 11.02
C PHE A 83 2.83 10.07 11.13
N GLY A 84 3.96 9.48 11.40
CA GLY A 84 4.16 8.03 11.42
C GLY A 84 5.55 7.68 11.93
N ARG A 85 5.99 6.45 11.62
CA ARG A 85 7.35 6.00 11.93
C ARG A 85 8.28 6.32 10.76
N GLY A 86 9.38 7.04 11.04
CA GLY A 86 10.39 7.53 10.07
C GLY A 86 11.65 7.95 10.85
N ASP A 87 12.60 8.55 10.23
CA ASP A 87 12.78 9.38 9.02
C ASP A 87 13.30 8.62 7.78
N GLY A 88 13.24 7.38 7.67
CA GLY A 88 13.58 6.56 6.52
C GLY A 88 12.62 5.39 6.43
N GLU A 89 12.84 4.52 5.45
CA GLU A 89 11.95 3.37 5.24
C GLU A 89 11.84 2.49 6.47
N CYS A 90 10.64 2.02 6.72
CA CYS A 90 10.32 1.15 7.85
C CYS A 90 9.41 0.01 7.41
N TYR A 91 9.70 -1.17 7.91
CA TYR A 91 8.89 -2.38 7.74
C TYR A 91 8.66 -3.04 9.10
N SER A 92 7.71 -3.93 9.20
CA SER A 92 7.39 -4.61 10.46
C SER A 92 8.60 -5.31 11.10
N ASP A 93 9.55 -5.79 10.29
CA ASP A 93 10.80 -6.43 10.69
C ASP A 93 12.02 -5.48 10.73
N MET A 94 11.86 -4.24 10.22
CA MET A 94 12.91 -3.23 10.16
C MET A 94 12.37 -1.87 10.64
N LYS A 95 12.22 -1.69 11.95
CA LYS A 95 11.59 -0.48 12.52
C LYS A 95 12.27 0.12 13.75
N TYR A 96 13.19 -0.59 14.37
CA TYR A 96 13.78 -0.14 15.64
C TYR A 96 14.75 1.03 15.50
N HIS A 97 15.21 1.33 14.29
CA HIS A 97 16.03 2.51 13.98
C HIS A 97 15.18 3.78 13.91
N ALA A 98 13.89 3.69 13.66
CA ALA A 98 12.98 4.78 13.37
C ALA A 98 12.12 5.17 14.58
N LYS A 99 11.76 6.47 14.68
CA LYS A 99 10.92 7.02 15.73
C LYS A 99 9.58 7.47 15.15
N VAL A 100 8.56 7.55 15.99
CA VAL A 100 7.28 8.13 15.59
C VAL A 100 7.37 9.66 15.73
N GLY A 101 6.96 10.39 14.70
CA GLY A 101 7.01 11.85 14.65
C GLY A 101 6.40 12.41 13.38
N PHE A 102 6.55 13.73 13.21
CA PHE A 102 6.27 14.40 11.94
C PHE A 102 7.53 14.45 11.10
N PHE A 103 7.39 14.12 9.83
CA PHE A 103 8.47 14.12 8.85
C PHE A 103 8.00 14.74 7.54
N GLU A 104 8.93 15.30 6.79
CA GLU A 104 8.75 15.80 5.44
C GLU A 104 9.71 15.06 4.53
N SER A 105 9.22 14.66 3.36
CA SER A 105 10.01 13.94 2.36
C SER A 105 9.43 14.15 0.96
N ASP A 106 10.05 13.50 -0.03
CA ASP A 106 9.59 13.44 -1.41
C ASP A 106 9.85 12.05 -2.01
N ALA A 107 9.15 11.73 -3.10
CA ALA A 107 9.22 10.41 -3.74
C ALA A 107 10.62 10.04 -4.26
N ASP A 108 11.47 11.02 -4.59
CA ASP A 108 12.84 10.78 -5.02
C ASP A 108 13.77 10.50 -3.82
N SER A 109 13.59 11.23 -2.73
CA SER A 109 14.35 11.04 -1.49
C SER A 109 14.04 9.70 -0.80
N GLU A 110 12.84 9.15 -1.01
CA GLU A 110 12.44 7.83 -0.50
C GLU A 110 13.03 6.66 -1.31
N TYR A 111 13.70 6.94 -2.43
CA TYR A 111 14.32 5.88 -3.21
C TYR A 111 15.53 5.30 -2.48
N VAL A 112 15.47 3.99 -2.17
CA VAL A 112 16.59 3.25 -1.58
C VAL A 112 17.28 2.43 -2.67
N ASN A 113 18.57 2.72 -2.89
CA ASN A 113 19.36 2.07 -3.94
C ASN A 113 19.83 0.67 -3.48
N TYR A 114 18.96 -0.30 -3.52
CA TYR A 114 19.32 -1.71 -3.33
C TYR A 114 20.14 -2.23 -4.52
N ALA A 115 20.98 -3.24 -4.28
CA ALA A 115 21.82 -3.84 -5.32
C ALA A 115 21.03 -4.38 -6.52
N VAL A 116 19.83 -4.89 -6.26
CA VAL A 116 18.82 -5.21 -7.27
C VAL A 116 17.59 -4.39 -6.94
N PRO A 117 16.98 -3.68 -7.92
CA PRO A 117 15.74 -2.94 -7.68
C PRO A 117 14.68 -3.81 -7.04
N GLN A 118 14.08 -3.31 -5.97
CA GLN A 118 13.07 -4.02 -5.21
C GLN A 118 12.14 -3.06 -4.47
N GLU A 119 11.16 -3.58 -3.77
CA GLU A 119 10.31 -2.81 -2.84
C GLU A 119 11.17 -2.03 -1.85
N HIS A 120 10.84 -0.75 -1.64
CA HIS A 120 11.54 0.17 -0.74
C HIS A 120 10.63 1.34 -0.35
N GLY A 121 11.09 2.17 0.60
CA GLY A 121 10.45 3.44 0.97
C GLY A 121 9.10 3.28 1.67
N ASN A 122 8.83 2.16 2.33
CA ASN A 122 7.60 1.97 3.11
C ASN A 122 7.71 2.67 4.47
N HIS A 123 6.59 3.21 4.96
CA HIS A 123 6.45 3.79 6.30
C HIS A 123 5.28 3.13 7.03
N ILE A 124 5.48 2.81 8.30
CA ILE A 124 4.49 2.12 9.13
C ILE A 124 3.98 3.00 10.27
N GLU A 125 2.90 2.56 10.92
CA GLU A 125 2.31 3.28 12.05
C GLU A 125 1.91 4.72 11.69
N THR A 126 1.58 4.96 10.40
CA THR A 126 1.23 6.28 9.89
C THR A 126 -0.24 6.59 10.16
N LYS A 127 -0.53 7.77 10.67
CA LYS A 127 -1.89 8.25 10.92
C LYS A 127 -2.30 9.41 10.02
N LEU A 128 -1.34 10.09 9.44
CA LEU A 128 -1.52 11.21 8.53
C LEU A 128 -0.48 11.14 7.43
N LEU A 129 -0.91 11.30 6.20
CA LEU A 129 -0.10 11.61 5.03
C LEU A 129 -0.78 12.75 4.27
N GLU A 130 -0.06 13.83 4.01
CA GLU A 130 -0.54 14.98 3.24
C GLU A 130 0.44 15.28 2.12
N MET A 131 -0.05 15.19 0.89
CA MET A 131 0.69 15.52 -0.33
C MET A 131 0.70 17.02 -0.56
N HIS A 132 1.70 17.52 -1.26
CA HIS A 132 1.92 18.96 -1.49
C HIS A 132 0.70 19.70 -2.10
N ASN A 133 -0.10 19.05 -2.92
CA ASN A 133 -1.31 19.65 -3.51
C ASN A 133 -2.53 19.67 -2.56
N GLY A 134 -2.36 19.24 -1.31
CA GLY A 134 -3.41 19.19 -0.29
C GLY A 134 -4.19 17.86 -0.25
N LEU A 135 -3.89 16.86 -1.10
CA LEU A 135 -4.47 15.52 -0.97
C LEU A 135 -3.99 14.89 0.33
N ARG A 136 -4.93 14.50 1.18
CA ARG A 136 -4.64 14.04 2.54
C ARG A 136 -5.28 12.68 2.81
N PHE A 137 -4.53 11.83 3.51
CA PHE A 137 -4.97 10.52 4.01
C PHE A 137 -4.83 10.47 5.53
N GLU A 138 -5.88 10.04 6.22
CA GLU A 138 -5.89 9.95 7.68
C GLU A 138 -6.52 8.65 8.16
N SER A 139 -6.03 8.12 9.28
CA SER A 139 -6.63 6.96 9.95
C SER A 139 -6.36 6.96 11.45
N ASP A 140 -7.39 6.72 12.26
CA ASP A 140 -7.24 6.58 13.71
C ASP A 140 -6.42 5.34 14.09
N LYS A 141 -6.63 4.24 13.36
CA LYS A 141 -5.93 2.97 13.59
C LYS A 141 -4.54 2.95 12.95
N GLY A 142 -4.30 3.86 12.00
CA GLY A 142 -3.08 3.92 11.21
C GLY A 142 -3.16 3.07 9.95
N PHE A 143 -2.18 3.29 9.09
CA PHE A 143 -1.93 2.58 7.85
C PHE A 143 -0.42 2.52 7.59
N GLU A 144 -0.03 1.78 6.59
CA GLU A 144 1.31 1.86 6.02
C GLU A 144 1.23 2.60 4.70
N PHE A 145 2.29 3.33 4.32
CA PHE A 145 2.30 4.01 3.04
C PHE A 145 3.66 3.94 2.35
N ASN A 146 3.63 4.15 1.06
CA ASN A 146 4.78 4.37 0.20
C ASN A 146 4.41 5.44 -0.83
N ALA A 147 5.33 6.34 -1.15
CA ALA A 147 5.20 7.29 -2.25
C ALA A 147 6.44 7.19 -3.14
N SER A 148 6.26 6.93 -4.43
CA SER A 148 7.36 6.61 -5.33
C SER A 148 7.04 7.00 -6.77
N HIS A 149 8.08 7.24 -7.57
CA HIS A 149 7.96 7.35 -9.03
C HIS A 149 8.11 6.00 -9.75
N TYR A 150 8.23 4.90 -9.01
CA TYR A 150 8.40 3.56 -9.60
C TYR A 150 7.21 2.66 -9.27
N SER A 151 6.68 2.01 -10.29
CA SER A 151 5.65 0.99 -10.10
C SER A 151 6.24 -0.30 -9.53
N ALA A 152 5.42 -1.08 -8.81
CA ALA A 152 5.83 -2.40 -8.31
C ALA A 152 6.26 -3.32 -9.46
N ASP A 153 5.59 -3.23 -10.63
CA ASP A 153 5.93 -4.01 -11.83
C ASP A 153 7.29 -3.57 -12.40
N GLY A 154 7.56 -2.25 -12.45
CA GLY A 154 8.85 -1.70 -12.88
C GLY A 154 10.00 -2.18 -12.00
N LEU A 155 9.84 -2.09 -10.68
CA LEU A 155 10.82 -2.58 -9.70
C LEU A 155 11.06 -4.09 -9.83
N MET A 156 10.00 -4.88 -10.00
CA MET A 156 10.10 -6.34 -10.10
C MET A 156 10.80 -6.80 -11.38
N ARG A 157 10.67 -6.07 -12.49
CA ARG A 157 11.26 -6.44 -13.79
C ARG A 157 12.70 -6.01 -13.95
N ALA A 158 13.07 -4.89 -13.34
CA ALA A 158 14.42 -4.36 -13.44
C ALA A 158 15.41 -5.24 -12.67
N LYS A 159 16.50 -5.61 -13.31
CA LYS A 159 17.63 -6.35 -12.70
C LYS A 159 18.75 -5.40 -12.26
N HIS A 160 18.80 -4.23 -12.89
CA HIS A 160 19.78 -3.19 -12.62
C HIS A 160 19.10 -1.82 -12.57
N ILE A 161 19.71 -0.87 -11.87
CA ILE A 161 19.16 0.48 -11.68
C ILE A 161 18.96 1.24 -13.00
N ASP A 162 19.82 1.04 -13.98
CA ASP A 162 19.74 1.66 -15.30
C ASP A 162 18.56 1.15 -16.16
N GLU A 163 17.94 0.04 -15.76
CA GLU A 163 16.72 -0.47 -16.38
C GLU A 163 15.45 0.16 -15.79
N LEU A 164 15.55 0.79 -14.60
CA LEU A 164 14.42 1.46 -13.97
C LEU A 164 14.02 2.72 -14.75
N LYS A 165 12.72 2.85 -14.97
CA LYS A 165 12.12 4.05 -15.56
C LYS A 165 11.11 4.62 -14.60
N LYS A 166 11.22 5.92 -14.33
CA LYS A 166 10.19 6.64 -13.60
C LYS A 166 8.89 6.63 -14.41
N GLU A 167 7.78 6.43 -13.72
CA GLU A 167 6.44 6.62 -14.26
C GLU A 167 6.18 8.13 -14.48
N ASP A 168 5.19 8.46 -15.27
CA ASP A 168 4.71 9.84 -15.46
C ASP A 168 3.74 10.30 -14.34
N ALA A 169 3.85 9.69 -13.19
CA ALA A 169 2.98 9.91 -12.02
C ALA A 169 3.76 9.70 -10.73
N THR A 170 3.28 10.29 -9.64
CA THR A 170 3.62 9.88 -8.29
C THR A 170 2.63 8.81 -7.85
N ILE A 171 3.15 7.65 -7.48
CA ILE A 171 2.38 6.49 -7.04
C ILE A 171 2.36 6.51 -5.52
N VAL A 172 1.17 6.64 -4.95
CA VAL A 172 0.95 6.64 -3.49
C VAL A 172 0.18 5.38 -3.11
N ARG A 173 0.73 4.60 -2.20
CA ARG A 173 0.08 3.40 -1.66
C ARG A 173 -0.35 3.64 -0.23
N ILE A 174 -1.59 3.29 0.07
CA ILE A 174 -2.18 3.32 1.42
C ILE A 174 -2.56 1.88 1.75
N ASP A 175 -1.75 1.26 2.59
CA ASP A 175 -1.85 -0.17 2.87
C ASP A 175 -2.43 -0.46 4.25
N TYR A 176 -3.23 -1.51 4.33
CA TYR A 176 -3.58 -2.15 5.59
C TYR A 176 -2.30 -2.62 6.29
N LYS A 177 -1.49 -3.36 5.54
CA LYS A 177 -0.15 -3.83 5.95
C LYS A 177 0.67 -4.26 4.74
N ALA A 178 1.98 -4.18 4.90
CA ALA A 178 2.95 -4.90 4.09
C ALA A 178 3.63 -5.98 4.93
N SER A 179 4.04 -7.08 4.30
CA SER A 179 4.95 -8.04 4.91
C SER A 179 6.32 -7.39 5.10
N GLY A 180 7.09 -7.88 6.07
CA GLY A 180 8.46 -7.42 6.27
C GLY A 180 9.31 -7.58 5.02
N ILE A 181 10.35 -6.77 4.90
CA ILE A 181 11.22 -6.77 3.73
C ILE A 181 12.11 -8.01 3.68
N GLY A 182 12.46 -8.59 4.84
CA GLY A 182 13.25 -9.79 4.94
C GLY A 182 14.71 -9.61 4.53
N SER A 183 15.37 -10.75 4.34
CA SER A 183 16.78 -10.83 3.90
C SER A 183 16.98 -11.89 2.83
N ASN A 184 15.96 -12.23 2.06
CA ASN A 184 15.92 -13.36 1.12
C ASN A 184 17.01 -13.35 0.06
N SER A 185 17.54 -12.19 -0.31
CA SER A 185 18.59 -12.09 -1.34
C SER A 185 19.89 -12.82 -0.94
N CYS A 186 20.16 -12.92 0.36
CA CYS A 186 21.37 -13.55 0.89
C CYS A 186 21.21 -14.14 2.32
N GLY A 187 19.98 -14.33 2.77
CA GLY A 187 19.66 -14.83 4.10
C GLY A 187 18.44 -15.77 4.12
N PRO A 188 17.96 -16.15 5.31
CA PRO A 188 16.79 -17.00 5.45
C PRO A 188 15.51 -16.28 5.00
N ASP A 189 14.48 -17.08 4.72
CA ASP A 189 13.14 -16.57 4.44
C ASP A 189 12.63 -15.65 5.56
N LEU A 190 11.72 -14.73 5.19
CA LEU A 190 11.05 -13.85 6.13
C LEU A 190 10.41 -14.65 7.28
N ILE A 191 10.70 -14.24 8.51
CA ILE A 191 10.14 -14.87 9.71
C ILE A 191 8.62 -14.76 9.70
N GLU A 192 7.92 -15.80 10.06
CA GLU A 192 6.46 -15.95 9.95
C GLU A 192 5.69 -14.80 10.61
N LYS A 193 6.12 -14.34 11.79
CA LYS A 193 5.48 -13.22 12.52
C LYS A 193 5.44 -11.88 11.76
N TYR A 194 6.27 -11.73 10.72
CA TYR A 194 6.34 -10.54 9.89
C TYR A 194 5.64 -10.72 8.52
N ARG A 195 5.04 -11.88 8.29
CA ARG A 195 4.25 -12.16 7.08
C ARG A 195 2.82 -11.69 7.27
N LEU A 196 2.26 -11.05 6.27
CA LEU A 196 0.83 -10.74 6.23
C LEU A 196 0.05 -12.01 5.91
N SER A 197 -0.27 -12.77 6.95
CA SER A 197 -0.91 -14.09 6.87
C SER A 197 -2.35 -14.10 7.40
N GLU A 198 -2.87 -12.95 7.84
CA GLU A 198 -4.25 -12.79 8.28
C GLU A 198 -5.22 -13.26 7.18
N LYS A 199 -6.19 -14.08 7.57
CA LYS A 199 -7.23 -14.59 6.67
C LYS A 199 -8.44 -13.68 6.62
N GLU A 200 -8.65 -12.90 7.64
CA GLU A 200 -9.76 -11.95 7.76
C GLU A 200 -9.23 -10.54 7.94
N ILE A 201 -9.56 -9.67 7.02
CA ILE A 201 -9.29 -8.24 7.11
C ILE A 201 -10.59 -7.56 7.53
N ARG A 202 -10.57 -6.85 8.63
CA ARG A 202 -11.76 -6.19 9.17
C ARG A 202 -11.46 -4.75 9.53
N ASP A 203 -12.36 -3.85 9.10
CA ASP A 203 -12.35 -2.44 9.47
C ASP A 203 -11.02 -1.74 9.18
N PHE A 204 -10.44 -1.98 8.00
CA PHE A 204 -9.40 -1.11 7.49
C PHE A 204 -10.06 0.18 6.99
N VAL A 205 -9.87 1.25 7.74
CA VAL A 205 -10.55 2.53 7.52
C VAL A 205 -9.54 3.64 7.40
N PHE A 206 -9.69 4.46 6.36
CA PHE A 206 -8.99 5.73 6.20
C PHE A 206 -9.89 6.76 5.54
N TYR A 207 -9.53 8.02 5.66
CA TYR A 207 -10.22 9.17 5.09
C TYR A 207 -9.33 9.82 4.03
N ILE A 208 -9.95 10.31 2.97
CA ILE A 208 -9.34 11.11 1.91
C ILE A 208 -10.00 12.49 1.93
N SER A 209 -9.20 13.54 1.94
CA SER A 209 -9.70 14.94 1.90
C SER A 209 -8.82 15.82 1.04
#